data_20aeb34716be9e7540c7c47b41dd1f3c
#
_entry.id   20aeb34716be9e7540c7c47b41dd1f3c
#
_cell.length_a   1.000
_cell.length_b   1.000
_cell.length_c   1.000
_cell.angle_alpha   90.00
_cell.angle_beta   90.00
_cell.angle_gamma   90.00
#
_symmetry.space_group_name_H-M   'P 1'
#
loop_
_entity.id
_entity.type
_entity.pdbx_description
1 polymer ?
#
loop_
_entity_poly.entity_id
_entity_poly.type
_entity_poly.pdbx_seq_one_letter_code
_entity_poly.pdbx_strand_id
1 'polypeptide(L)'
;MEKPLVSIVVVSYNHAHFLEENLNSIKAQTYPSIQLIVADDASKDNSIEVYENWLEKNNYPAIKNFHTKNTGLTTTLNECFDLIEGKYVKFIAADDYLHPEAIEKCVNKLEELGNDYGMVFTDTWAINNKSEITKDIADYNANQYLTKEELREKLVLGNRIAALTVLMRTEALKKTGKYPTDIIVEDYYRWLKINEYYWITNIPEKLAYYRLHEHNISKIRLNLLLEEDLILKMKFDKTGIGKQNIDNYFKLNYFKVKQNKKLITQYHQYPFKDKILSFCFNLNFPFLGYRILNKILKTFT
;
A
#
# COMPACT_ATOMS: atom_id res chain seq x y z
N MET A 1 -28.04 -15.79 7.93
CA MET A 1 -27.52 -14.45 8.32
C MET A 1 -27.28 -13.66 7.07
N GLU A 2 -27.62 -12.38 7.05
CA GLU A 2 -27.36 -11.48 5.94
C GLU A 2 -25.84 -11.31 5.77
N LYS A 3 -25.34 -11.42 4.53
CA LYS A 3 -23.90 -11.25 4.26
C LYS A 3 -23.53 -9.76 4.43
N PRO A 4 -22.49 -9.42 5.20
CA PRO A 4 -22.09 -8.02 5.41
C PRO A 4 -21.77 -7.32 4.09
N LEU A 5 -22.12 -6.03 3.99
CA LEU A 5 -21.81 -5.22 2.81
C LEU A 5 -20.29 -5.01 2.69
N VAL A 6 -19.78 -5.12 1.47
CA VAL A 6 -18.38 -4.82 1.09
C VAL A 6 -18.38 -3.66 0.10
N SER A 7 -17.73 -2.56 0.45
CA SER A 7 -17.47 -1.47 -0.49
C SER A 7 -16.22 -1.76 -1.29
N ILE A 8 -16.34 -1.84 -2.62
CA ILE A 8 -15.20 -1.96 -3.54
C ILE A 8 -15.02 -0.60 -4.21
N VAL A 9 -13.85 -0.01 -4.04
CA VAL A 9 -13.46 1.28 -4.62
C VAL A 9 -12.48 1.01 -5.74
N VAL A 10 -12.89 1.28 -6.97
CA VAL A 10 -12.03 1.23 -8.16
C VAL A 10 -11.50 2.62 -8.43
N VAL A 11 -10.18 2.76 -8.54
CA VAL A 11 -9.52 4.05 -8.80
C VAL A 11 -8.81 4.00 -10.14
N SER A 12 -9.02 4.99 -11.00
CA SER A 12 -8.38 5.07 -12.30
C SER A 12 -7.70 6.42 -12.57
N TYR A 13 -6.67 6.36 -13.39
CA TYR A 13 -6.08 7.50 -14.08
C TYR A 13 -5.40 7.03 -15.37
N ASN A 14 -6.03 7.30 -16.52
CA ASN A 14 -5.59 6.84 -17.86
C ASN A 14 -5.53 5.29 -17.94
N HIS A 15 -6.56 4.60 -17.50
CA HIS A 15 -6.66 3.14 -17.48
C HIS A 15 -7.81 2.59 -18.33
N ALA A 16 -8.35 3.37 -19.27
CA ALA A 16 -9.50 2.97 -20.12
C ALA A 16 -9.36 1.54 -20.69
N HIS A 17 -8.15 1.17 -21.07
CA HIS A 17 -7.86 -0.11 -21.71
C HIS A 17 -8.09 -1.33 -20.78
N PHE A 18 -8.01 -1.15 -19.46
CA PHE A 18 -8.09 -2.23 -18.48
C PHE A 18 -9.40 -2.25 -17.70
N LEU A 19 -10.15 -1.13 -17.73
CA LEU A 19 -11.33 -0.91 -16.92
C LEU A 19 -12.42 -1.98 -17.08
N GLU A 20 -12.70 -2.41 -18.32
CA GLU A 20 -13.74 -3.41 -18.56
C GLU A 20 -13.40 -4.76 -17.90
N GLU A 21 -12.13 -5.18 -17.95
CA GLU A 21 -11.67 -6.41 -17.28
C GLU A 21 -11.78 -6.30 -15.76
N ASN A 22 -11.33 -5.16 -15.19
CA ASN A 22 -11.48 -4.89 -13.77
C ASN A 22 -12.93 -4.98 -13.31
N LEU A 23 -13.83 -4.23 -13.95
CA LEU A 23 -15.25 -4.17 -13.59
C LEU A 23 -15.97 -5.53 -13.78
N ASN A 24 -15.61 -6.28 -14.84
CA ASN A 24 -16.12 -7.64 -15.05
C ASN A 24 -15.68 -8.58 -13.92
N SER A 25 -14.48 -8.43 -13.39
CA SER A 25 -14.00 -9.22 -12.25
C SER A 25 -14.76 -8.92 -10.96
N ILE A 26 -15.20 -7.69 -10.78
CA ILE A 26 -16.04 -7.29 -9.63
C ILE A 26 -17.45 -7.86 -9.79
N LYS A 27 -18.04 -7.75 -10.98
CA LYS A 27 -19.35 -8.33 -11.29
C LYS A 27 -19.36 -9.86 -11.13
N ALA A 28 -18.25 -10.53 -11.40
CA ALA A 28 -18.08 -11.98 -11.31
C ALA A 28 -17.81 -12.51 -9.89
N GLN A 29 -17.74 -11.64 -8.87
CA GLN A 29 -17.52 -12.09 -7.50
C GLN A 29 -18.66 -13.01 -7.02
N THR A 30 -18.29 -14.12 -6.36
CA THR A 30 -19.25 -15.04 -5.72
C THR A 30 -19.95 -14.43 -4.51
N TYR A 31 -19.42 -13.34 -3.99
CA TYR A 31 -19.96 -12.59 -2.87
C TYR A 31 -21.05 -11.60 -3.33
N PRO A 32 -22.30 -11.74 -2.86
CA PRO A 32 -23.43 -11.00 -3.46
C PRO A 32 -23.63 -9.58 -2.93
N SER A 33 -23.09 -9.24 -1.74
CA SER A 33 -23.36 -7.96 -1.06
C SER A 33 -22.23 -6.97 -1.30
N ILE A 34 -22.26 -6.28 -2.47
CA ILE A 34 -21.21 -5.36 -2.91
C ILE A 34 -21.81 -3.97 -3.18
N GLN A 35 -21.20 -2.94 -2.60
CA GLN A 35 -21.31 -1.54 -3.02
C GLN A 35 -20.13 -1.24 -3.93
N LEU A 36 -20.39 -0.79 -5.15
CA LEU A 36 -19.36 -0.34 -6.08
C LEU A 36 -19.22 1.18 -6.01
N ILE A 37 -17.97 1.65 -5.85
CA ILE A 37 -17.59 3.06 -5.96
C ILE A 37 -16.54 3.14 -7.06
N VAL A 38 -16.78 3.96 -8.08
CA VAL A 38 -15.85 4.18 -9.19
C VAL A 38 -15.32 5.60 -9.14
N ALA A 39 -13.99 5.74 -9.17
CA ALA A 39 -13.33 7.02 -9.08
C ALA A 39 -12.33 7.20 -10.21
N ASP A 40 -12.31 8.40 -10.80
CA ASP A 40 -11.38 8.77 -11.85
C ASP A 40 -10.74 10.13 -11.55
N ASP A 41 -9.41 10.17 -11.52
CA ASP A 41 -8.65 11.39 -11.17
C ASP A 41 -8.35 12.25 -12.39
N ALA A 42 -9.40 12.60 -13.15
CA ALA A 42 -9.36 13.40 -14.38
C ALA A 42 -8.48 12.78 -15.48
N SER A 43 -8.78 11.53 -15.85
CA SER A 43 -8.16 10.85 -16.97
C SER A 43 -8.24 11.68 -18.27
N LYS A 44 -7.21 11.56 -19.09
CA LYS A 44 -7.15 12.22 -20.41
C LYS A 44 -7.55 11.28 -21.54
N ASP A 45 -7.66 10.01 -21.25
CA ASP A 45 -8.19 8.99 -22.16
C ASP A 45 -9.72 8.85 -21.97
N ASN A 46 -10.33 7.84 -22.57
CA ASN A 46 -11.77 7.61 -22.48
C ASN A 46 -12.21 6.79 -21.24
N SER A 47 -11.44 6.81 -20.14
CA SER A 47 -11.76 6.04 -18.92
C SER A 47 -13.17 6.32 -18.39
N ILE A 48 -13.60 7.59 -18.31
CA ILE A 48 -14.94 7.96 -17.83
C ILE A 48 -16.02 7.37 -18.73
N GLU A 49 -15.86 7.47 -20.05
CA GLU A 49 -16.79 6.89 -21.01
C GLU A 49 -16.90 5.37 -20.86
N VAL A 50 -15.77 4.68 -20.65
CA VAL A 50 -15.76 3.22 -20.42
C VAL A 50 -16.53 2.87 -19.13
N TYR A 51 -16.34 3.63 -18.03
CA TYR A 51 -17.14 3.44 -16.81
C TYR A 51 -18.63 3.58 -17.09
N GLU A 52 -19.05 4.68 -17.71
CA GLU A 52 -20.45 4.98 -17.94
C GLU A 52 -21.12 3.94 -18.83
N ASN A 53 -20.48 3.58 -19.94
CA ASN A 53 -20.97 2.56 -20.86
C ASN A 53 -21.08 1.18 -20.19
N TRP A 54 -20.08 0.80 -19.37
CA TRP A 54 -20.11 -0.48 -18.69
C TRP A 54 -21.23 -0.54 -17.62
N LEU A 55 -21.38 0.52 -16.82
CA LEU A 55 -22.42 0.61 -15.78
C LEU A 55 -23.83 0.56 -16.41
N GLU A 56 -24.06 1.29 -17.49
CA GLU A 56 -25.34 1.29 -18.21
C GLU A 56 -25.62 -0.10 -18.82
N LYS A 57 -24.69 -0.64 -19.61
CA LYS A 57 -24.81 -1.95 -20.27
C LYS A 57 -25.12 -3.08 -19.29
N ASN A 58 -24.55 -3.03 -18.10
CA ASN A 58 -24.71 -4.07 -17.08
C ASN A 58 -25.81 -3.77 -16.06
N ASN A 59 -26.48 -2.62 -16.15
CA ASN A 59 -27.44 -2.13 -15.14
C ASN A 59 -26.87 -2.29 -13.72
N TYR A 60 -25.59 -1.93 -13.54
CA TYR A 60 -24.85 -2.14 -12.29
C TYR A 60 -24.80 -0.82 -11.49
N PRO A 61 -25.39 -0.77 -10.27
CA PRO A 61 -25.40 0.46 -9.48
C PRO A 61 -23.99 0.77 -8.97
N ALA A 62 -23.58 2.03 -9.09
CA ALA A 62 -22.30 2.51 -8.56
C ALA A 62 -22.40 3.98 -8.13
N ILE A 63 -21.62 4.33 -7.09
CA ILE A 63 -21.36 5.72 -6.74
C ILE A 63 -20.18 6.19 -7.60
N LYS A 64 -20.32 7.37 -8.22
CA LYS A 64 -19.31 7.93 -9.11
C LYS A 64 -18.58 9.10 -8.41
N ASN A 65 -17.24 9.08 -8.43
CA ASN A 65 -16.38 10.18 -8.00
C ASN A 65 -15.41 10.54 -9.14
N PHE A 66 -15.86 11.33 -10.09
CA PHE A 66 -15.07 11.73 -11.27
C PHE A 66 -14.58 13.15 -11.13
N HIS A 67 -13.26 13.33 -11.15
CA HIS A 67 -12.65 14.64 -11.04
C HIS A 67 -12.59 15.36 -12.38
N THR A 68 -12.61 16.69 -12.33
CA THR A 68 -12.37 17.55 -13.50
C THR A 68 -10.89 17.98 -13.61
N LYS A 69 -10.11 17.77 -12.54
CA LYS A 69 -8.67 18.07 -12.46
C LYS A 69 -7.99 16.98 -11.66
N ASN A 70 -6.82 16.55 -12.12
CA ASN A 70 -6.01 15.58 -11.38
C ASN A 70 -5.56 16.15 -10.04
N THR A 71 -5.93 15.48 -8.96
CA THR A 71 -5.67 15.85 -7.57
C THR A 71 -4.76 14.88 -6.84
N GLY A 72 -4.45 13.77 -7.48
CA GLY A 72 -3.60 12.71 -6.97
C GLY A 72 -4.36 11.60 -6.22
N LEU A 73 -3.79 10.41 -6.25
CA LEU A 73 -4.39 9.18 -5.73
C LEU A 73 -4.91 9.33 -4.29
N THR A 74 -4.11 9.89 -3.38
CA THR A 74 -4.48 10.01 -1.96
C THR A 74 -5.67 10.95 -1.73
N THR A 75 -5.83 11.99 -2.54
CA THR A 75 -7.00 12.86 -2.51
C THR A 75 -8.24 12.09 -2.94
N THR A 76 -8.17 11.40 -4.07
CA THR A 76 -9.25 10.55 -4.60
C THR A 76 -9.67 9.48 -3.58
N LEU A 77 -8.70 8.79 -2.96
CA LEU A 77 -8.97 7.80 -1.91
C LEU A 77 -9.65 8.41 -0.69
N ASN A 78 -9.24 9.62 -0.29
CA ASN A 78 -9.83 10.33 0.86
C ASN A 78 -11.27 10.79 0.61
N GLU A 79 -11.62 11.11 -0.61
CA GLU A 79 -12.99 11.43 -0.99
C GLU A 79 -13.85 10.16 -1.03
N CYS A 80 -13.33 9.08 -1.63
CA CYS A 80 -14.01 7.79 -1.61
C CYS A 80 -14.21 7.24 -0.20
N PHE A 81 -13.32 7.58 0.74
CA PHE A 81 -13.45 7.18 2.15
C PHE A 81 -14.80 7.58 2.76
N ASP A 82 -15.31 8.76 2.42
CA ASP A 82 -16.57 9.29 2.93
C ASP A 82 -17.82 8.63 2.26
N LEU A 83 -17.62 7.89 1.18
CA LEU A 83 -18.65 7.18 0.42
C LEU A 83 -18.81 5.70 0.84
N ILE A 84 -17.92 5.20 1.70
CA ILE A 84 -17.89 3.80 2.12
C ILE A 84 -18.99 3.51 3.13
N GLU A 85 -19.92 2.61 2.77
CA GLU A 85 -21.02 2.15 3.63
C GLU A 85 -20.80 0.72 4.15
N GLY A 86 -19.95 -0.06 3.46
CA GLY A 86 -19.71 -1.47 3.79
C GLY A 86 -19.05 -1.68 5.15
N LYS A 87 -19.33 -2.82 5.79
CA LYS A 87 -18.58 -3.33 6.95
C LYS A 87 -17.11 -3.57 6.58
N TYR A 88 -16.86 -3.92 5.35
CA TYR A 88 -15.54 -4.13 4.76
C TYR A 88 -15.32 -3.19 3.58
N VAL A 89 -14.05 -2.90 3.31
CA VAL A 89 -13.65 -2.09 2.18
C VAL A 89 -12.44 -2.69 1.47
N LYS A 90 -12.49 -2.61 0.14
CA LYS A 90 -11.39 -2.96 -0.75
C LYS A 90 -11.12 -1.80 -1.70
N PHE A 91 -9.84 -1.40 -1.79
CA PHE A 91 -9.37 -0.51 -2.85
C PHE A 91 -8.67 -1.33 -3.92
N ILE A 92 -8.91 -1.02 -5.18
CA ILE A 92 -8.25 -1.66 -6.31
C ILE A 92 -8.00 -0.63 -7.42
N ALA A 93 -6.82 -0.64 -7.98
CA ALA A 93 -6.51 0.13 -9.18
C ALA A 93 -7.17 -0.50 -10.42
N ALA A 94 -7.57 0.32 -11.36
CA ALA A 94 -8.35 -0.12 -12.52
C ALA A 94 -7.57 -0.98 -13.54
N ASP A 95 -6.25 -1.04 -13.43
CA ASP A 95 -5.36 -1.89 -14.22
C ASP A 95 -5.24 -3.34 -13.71
N ASP A 96 -5.70 -3.59 -12.48
CA ASP A 96 -5.69 -4.90 -11.83
C ASP A 96 -7.09 -5.55 -11.86
N TYR A 97 -7.17 -6.85 -11.53
CA TYR A 97 -8.47 -7.52 -11.38
C TYR A 97 -8.44 -8.65 -10.33
N LEU A 98 -9.62 -9.15 -9.95
CA LEU A 98 -9.81 -10.09 -8.85
C LEU A 98 -10.18 -11.49 -9.35
N HIS A 99 -9.75 -12.51 -8.59
CA HIS A 99 -10.31 -13.84 -8.70
C HIS A 99 -11.78 -13.85 -8.22
N PRO A 100 -12.70 -14.62 -8.80
CA PRO A 100 -14.12 -14.62 -8.44
C PRO A 100 -14.41 -14.88 -6.96
N GLU A 101 -13.59 -15.63 -6.26
CA GLU A 101 -13.79 -15.97 -4.84
C GLU A 101 -13.05 -15.02 -3.88
N ALA A 102 -12.40 -13.97 -4.37
CA ALA A 102 -11.52 -13.12 -3.57
C ALA A 102 -12.25 -12.48 -2.39
N ILE A 103 -13.39 -11.84 -2.66
CA ILE A 103 -14.17 -11.14 -1.63
C ILE A 103 -14.73 -12.13 -0.62
N GLU A 104 -15.32 -13.23 -1.07
CA GLU A 104 -15.95 -14.22 -0.19
C GLU A 104 -14.94 -14.83 0.78
N LYS A 105 -13.79 -15.27 0.29
CA LYS A 105 -12.73 -15.84 1.13
C LYS A 105 -12.17 -14.84 2.13
N CYS A 106 -11.95 -13.60 1.70
CA CYS A 106 -11.44 -12.55 2.58
C CYS A 106 -12.46 -12.18 3.68
N VAL A 107 -13.74 -12.04 3.35
CA VAL A 107 -14.79 -11.76 4.33
C VAL A 107 -14.90 -12.91 5.33
N ASN A 108 -15.00 -14.15 4.86
CA ASN A 108 -15.10 -15.33 5.72
C ASN A 108 -13.90 -15.41 6.69
N LYS A 109 -12.68 -15.12 6.21
CA LYS A 109 -11.48 -15.11 7.06
C LYS A 109 -11.55 -14.05 8.16
N LEU A 110 -11.98 -12.85 7.85
CA LEU A 110 -12.13 -11.79 8.85
C LEU A 110 -13.29 -12.07 9.83
N GLU A 111 -14.41 -12.64 9.38
CA GLU A 111 -15.50 -13.04 10.28
C GLU A 111 -15.07 -14.14 11.25
N GLU A 112 -14.32 -15.16 10.77
CA GLU A 112 -13.76 -16.23 11.58
C GLU A 112 -12.85 -15.72 12.68
N LEU A 113 -11.97 -14.75 12.36
CA LEU A 113 -10.94 -14.25 13.29
C LEU A 113 -11.43 -13.17 14.27
N GLY A 114 -12.60 -12.56 14.01
CA GLY A 114 -13.18 -11.54 14.88
C GLY A 114 -12.54 -10.15 14.77
N ASN A 115 -12.92 -9.25 15.67
CA ASN A 115 -12.68 -7.82 15.56
C ASN A 115 -11.23 -7.38 15.85
N ASP A 116 -10.42 -8.24 16.45
CA ASP A 116 -8.99 -7.95 16.68
C ASP A 116 -8.18 -7.88 15.39
N TYR A 117 -8.70 -8.44 14.30
CA TYR A 117 -8.07 -8.42 12.99
C TYR A 117 -8.69 -7.33 12.11
N GLY A 118 -7.89 -6.32 11.76
CA GLY A 118 -8.34 -5.17 10.96
C GLY A 118 -8.23 -5.38 9.44
N MET A 119 -7.40 -6.36 9.02
CA MET A 119 -7.04 -6.53 7.61
C MET A 119 -6.66 -7.97 7.30
N VAL A 120 -7.06 -8.42 6.10
CA VAL A 120 -6.58 -9.66 5.47
C VAL A 120 -6.01 -9.33 4.09
N PHE A 121 -4.96 -10.03 3.69
CA PHE A 121 -4.43 -9.98 2.33
C PHE A 121 -4.27 -11.39 1.75
N THR A 122 -4.15 -11.46 0.43
CA THR A 122 -3.94 -12.72 -0.30
C THR A 122 -2.63 -12.66 -1.08
N ASP A 123 -2.27 -13.74 -1.75
CA ASP A 123 -1.26 -13.70 -2.79
C ASP A 123 -1.87 -13.24 -4.13
N THR A 124 -1.03 -13.01 -5.12
CA THR A 124 -1.44 -12.51 -6.43
C THR A 124 -0.67 -13.18 -7.58
N TRP A 125 -1.32 -13.27 -8.73
CA TRP A 125 -0.65 -13.52 -9.99
C TRP A 125 -0.09 -12.23 -10.55
N ALA A 126 1.09 -12.27 -11.17
CA ALA A 126 1.53 -11.21 -12.05
C ALA A 126 1.05 -11.48 -13.47
N ILE A 127 0.56 -10.44 -14.13
CA ILE A 127 0.11 -10.50 -15.51
C ILE A 127 0.73 -9.37 -16.34
N ASN A 128 0.82 -9.57 -17.65
CA ASN A 128 1.22 -8.53 -18.59
C ASN A 128 0.02 -7.75 -19.14
N ASN A 129 0.26 -6.85 -20.11
CA ASN A 129 -0.80 -6.04 -20.74
C ASN A 129 -1.85 -6.85 -21.50
N LYS A 130 -1.59 -8.13 -21.78
CA LYS A 130 -2.53 -9.05 -22.44
C LYS A 130 -3.23 -9.98 -21.46
N SER A 131 -3.10 -9.74 -20.16
CA SER A 131 -3.61 -10.57 -19.07
C SER A 131 -3.01 -11.99 -19.03
N GLU A 132 -1.85 -12.18 -19.65
CA GLU A 132 -1.12 -13.45 -19.58
C GLU A 132 -0.28 -13.47 -18.30
N ILE A 133 -0.33 -14.62 -17.59
CA ILE A 133 0.43 -14.81 -16.34
C ILE A 133 1.93 -14.78 -16.64
N THR A 134 2.68 -14.00 -15.86
CA THR A 134 4.13 -13.88 -15.90
C THR A 134 4.77 -14.51 -14.65
N LYS A 135 6.12 -14.62 -14.64
CA LYS A 135 6.87 -15.14 -13.49
C LYS A 135 7.55 -14.03 -12.66
N ASP A 136 7.23 -12.78 -12.93
CA ASP A 136 8.05 -11.63 -12.49
C ASP A 136 7.55 -10.96 -11.21
N ILE A 137 6.90 -11.70 -10.30
CA ILE A 137 6.43 -11.12 -9.05
C ILE A 137 7.01 -11.83 -7.84
N ALA A 138 7.18 -11.08 -6.75
CA ALA A 138 7.55 -11.62 -5.46
C ALA A 138 6.45 -12.57 -4.93
N ASP A 139 6.87 -13.67 -4.34
CA ASP A 139 5.96 -14.60 -3.68
C ASP A 139 5.54 -14.04 -2.31
N TYR A 140 4.32 -13.55 -2.22
CA TYR A 140 3.74 -13.06 -0.96
C TYR A 140 3.32 -14.20 -0.03
N ASN A 141 3.24 -15.44 -0.52
CA ASN A 141 2.96 -16.63 0.28
C ASN A 141 4.04 -16.92 1.32
N ALA A 142 5.27 -16.41 1.14
CA ALA A 142 6.31 -16.50 2.16
C ALA A 142 5.86 -15.97 3.54
N ASN A 143 4.82 -15.14 3.58
CA ASN A 143 4.25 -14.62 4.83
C ASN A 143 3.31 -15.62 5.53
N GLN A 144 2.88 -16.69 4.88
CA GLN A 144 1.93 -17.67 5.45
C GLN A 144 2.46 -18.40 6.69
N TYR A 145 3.77 -18.50 6.83
CA TYR A 145 4.44 -19.16 7.96
C TYR A 145 4.73 -18.21 9.13
N LEU A 146 4.42 -16.92 9.00
CA LEU A 146 4.64 -15.94 10.05
C LEU A 146 3.51 -15.97 11.06
N THR A 147 3.86 -15.94 12.34
CA THR A 147 2.90 -15.60 13.39
C THR A 147 2.42 -14.15 13.20
N LYS A 148 1.32 -13.78 13.82
CA LYS A 148 0.81 -12.40 13.78
C LYS A 148 1.81 -11.39 14.36
N GLU A 149 2.59 -11.80 15.38
CA GLU A 149 3.66 -11.01 15.99
C GLU A 149 4.82 -10.81 15.01
N GLU A 150 5.28 -11.88 14.37
CA GLU A 150 6.35 -11.81 13.36
C GLU A 150 5.95 -11.00 12.15
N LEU A 151 4.70 -11.13 11.68
CA LEU A 151 4.18 -10.31 10.58
C LEU A 151 4.17 -8.83 10.98
N ARG A 152 3.73 -8.52 12.20
CA ARG A 152 3.73 -7.16 12.75
C ARG A 152 5.12 -6.52 12.73
N GLU A 153 6.14 -7.25 13.17
CA GLU A 153 7.52 -6.77 13.18
C GLU A 153 8.10 -6.66 11.76
N LYS A 154 7.93 -7.70 10.95
CA LYS A 154 8.49 -7.73 9.57
C LYS A 154 7.87 -6.69 8.66
N LEU A 155 6.63 -6.29 8.91
CA LEU A 155 5.99 -5.23 8.14
C LEU A 155 6.71 -3.89 8.31
N VAL A 156 7.30 -3.62 9.48
CA VAL A 156 8.12 -2.41 9.70
C VAL A 156 9.42 -2.41 8.87
N LEU A 157 9.91 -3.59 8.49
CA LEU A 157 11.12 -3.72 7.69
C LEU A 157 10.90 -3.46 6.18
N GLY A 158 9.67 -3.48 5.71
CA GLY A 158 9.33 -3.18 4.31
C GLY A 158 7.92 -3.58 3.93
N ASN A 159 7.39 -2.94 2.90
CA ASN A 159 6.11 -3.31 2.32
C ASN A 159 6.18 -4.74 1.74
N ARG A 160 5.34 -5.63 2.27
CA ARG A 160 5.26 -7.04 1.90
C ARG A 160 3.86 -7.44 1.46
N ILE A 161 3.01 -6.45 1.17
CA ILE A 161 1.59 -6.66 0.88
C ILE A 161 1.25 -5.87 -0.38
N ALA A 162 0.77 -6.57 -1.40
CA ALA A 162 0.27 -5.92 -2.62
C ALA A 162 -1.12 -5.31 -2.37
N ALA A 163 -1.29 -4.03 -2.68
CA ALA A 163 -2.50 -3.27 -2.35
C ALA A 163 -3.79 -3.92 -2.88
N LEU A 164 -3.76 -4.43 -4.10
CA LEU A 164 -4.92 -5.07 -4.73
C LEU A 164 -5.40 -6.35 -4.02
N THR A 165 -4.58 -6.95 -3.15
CA THR A 165 -4.92 -8.21 -2.46
C THR A 165 -5.68 -7.99 -1.16
N VAL A 166 -5.74 -6.75 -0.67
CA VAL A 166 -6.21 -6.43 0.67
C VAL A 166 -7.71 -6.24 0.77
N LEU A 167 -8.32 -6.80 1.83
CA LEU A 167 -9.62 -6.42 2.35
C LEU A 167 -9.46 -5.92 3.79
N MET A 168 -10.06 -4.78 4.12
CA MET A 168 -9.98 -4.16 5.45
C MET A 168 -11.36 -4.11 6.10
N ARG A 169 -11.39 -4.14 7.43
CA ARG A 169 -12.57 -3.66 8.17
C ARG A 169 -12.68 -2.15 8.01
N THR A 170 -13.85 -1.66 7.67
CA THR A 170 -14.10 -0.22 7.58
C THR A 170 -13.87 0.48 8.91
N GLU A 171 -14.12 -0.19 10.03
CA GLU A 171 -13.77 0.32 11.36
C GLU A 171 -12.25 0.55 11.51
N ALA A 172 -11.43 -0.41 11.08
CA ALA A 172 -9.97 -0.27 11.12
C ALA A 172 -9.48 0.88 10.21
N LEU A 173 -10.08 1.02 9.02
CA LEU A 173 -9.81 2.15 8.13
C LEU A 173 -10.18 3.49 8.82
N LYS A 174 -11.36 3.60 9.41
CA LYS A 174 -11.84 4.80 10.11
C LYS A 174 -10.97 5.14 11.33
N LYS A 175 -10.54 4.14 12.11
CA LYS A 175 -9.65 4.31 13.26
C LYS A 175 -8.30 4.91 12.88
N THR A 176 -7.79 4.56 11.70
CA THR A 176 -6.48 5.03 11.22
C THR A 176 -6.54 6.39 10.50
N GLY A 177 -7.73 6.89 10.20
CA GLY A 177 -7.96 8.21 9.60
C GLY A 177 -7.68 8.27 8.09
N LYS A 178 -7.79 9.46 7.52
CA LYS A 178 -7.53 9.71 6.10
C LYS A 178 -6.03 9.62 5.75
N TYR A 179 -5.72 9.50 4.48
CA TYR A 179 -4.34 9.51 3.99
C TYR A 179 -3.75 10.92 4.02
N PRO A 180 -2.46 11.08 4.37
CA PRO A 180 -1.74 12.31 4.07
C PRO A 180 -1.72 12.55 2.55
N THR A 181 -1.96 13.79 2.13
CA THR A 181 -2.07 14.12 0.69
C THR A 181 -0.73 14.23 -0.02
N ASP A 182 0.37 14.26 0.73
CA ASP A 182 1.75 14.39 0.25
C ASP A 182 2.51 13.05 0.19
N ILE A 183 1.82 11.91 0.34
CA ILE A 183 2.42 10.58 0.33
C ILE A 183 2.12 9.85 -0.99
N ILE A 184 3.09 9.04 -1.47
CA ILE A 184 2.97 8.21 -2.67
C ILE A 184 3.05 6.70 -2.40
N VAL A 185 3.36 6.30 -1.16
CA VAL A 185 3.33 4.90 -0.67
C VAL A 185 2.16 4.76 0.31
N GLU A 186 0.98 5.17 -0.15
CA GLU A 186 -0.23 5.25 0.66
C GLU A 186 -0.68 3.90 1.20
N ASP A 187 -0.46 2.83 0.44
CA ASP A 187 -0.73 1.45 0.82
C ASP A 187 0.11 1.05 2.04
N TYR A 188 1.43 1.19 1.94
CA TYR A 188 2.33 0.85 3.04
C TYR A 188 2.08 1.69 4.29
N TYR A 189 1.82 3.00 4.13
CA TYR A 189 1.40 3.85 5.23
C TYR A 189 0.14 3.28 5.93
N ARG A 190 -0.85 2.83 5.14
CA ARG A 190 -2.09 2.27 5.66
C ARG A 190 -1.85 0.98 6.43
N TRP A 191 -1.02 0.08 5.90
CA TRP A 191 -0.70 -1.18 6.58
C TRP A 191 -0.01 -0.93 7.91
N LEU A 192 0.95 -0.03 7.96
CA LEU A 192 1.64 0.36 9.20
C LEU A 192 0.68 0.99 10.21
N LYS A 193 -0.25 1.84 9.77
CA LYS A 193 -1.26 2.43 10.65
C LYS A 193 -2.25 1.40 11.20
N ILE A 194 -2.73 0.47 10.40
CA ILE A 194 -3.59 -0.62 10.86
C ILE A 194 -2.83 -1.50 11.86
N ASN A 195 -1.57 -1.80 11.58
CA ASN A 195 -0.70 -2.62 12.41
C ASN A 195 -0.44 -2.04 13.82
N GLU A 196 -0.66 -0.73 14.03
CA GLU A 196 -0.59 -0.12 15.37
C GLU A 196 -1.76 -0.55 16.28
N TYR A 197 -2.94 -0.86 15.72
CA TYR A 197 -4.18 -1.09 16.48
C TYR A 197 -4.77 -2.48 16.32
N TYR A 198 -4.52 -3.15 15.20
CA TYR A 198 -5.14 -4.42 14.82
C TYR A 198 -4.10 -5.44 14.39
N TRP A 199 -4.48 -6.71 14.44
CA TRP A 199 -3.74 -7.77 13.78
C TRP A 199 -4.03 -7.79 12.28
N ILE A 200 -3.04 -8.25 11.53
CA ILE A 200 -3.13 -8.49 10.08
C ILE A 200 -2.96 -9.98 9.86
N THR A 201 -3.72 -10.54 8.92
CA THR A 201 -3.63 -11.95 8.54
C THR A 201 -3.54 -12.10 7.04
N ASN A 202 -3.23 -13.31 6.59
CA ASN A 202 -3.20 -13.63 5.17
C ASN A 202 -3.96 -14.92 4.84
N ILE A 203 -4.34 -15.04 3.57
CA ILE A 203 -4.81 -16.26 2.91
C ILE A 203 -3.74 -16.62 1.88
N PRO A 204 -3.08 -17.79 1.99
CA PRO A 204 -1.99 -18.19 1.09
C PRO A 204 -2.49 -18.68 -0.25
N GLU A 205 -3.42 -17.97 -0.85
CA GLU A 205 -3.99 -18.26 -2.16
C GLU A 205 -3.86 -17.04 -3.07
N LYS A 206 -3.64 -17.25 -4.36
CA LYS A 206 -3.58 -16.19 -5.37
C LYS A 206 -4.99 -15.83 -5.81
N LEU A 207 -5.51 -14.77 -5.20
CA LEU A 207 -6.90 -14.30 -5.41
C LEU A 207 -6.99 -12.93 -6.10
N ALA A 208 -5.90 -12.46 -6.67
CA ALA A 208 -5.84 -11.22 -7.44
C ALA A 208 -4.85 -11.35 -8.60
N TYR A 209 -4.92 -10.43 -9.55
CA TYR A 209 -4.07 -10.38 -10.73
C TYR A 209 -3.47 -8.98 -10.85
N TYR A 210 -2.17 -8.87 -10.56
CA TYR A 210 -1.40 -7.63 -10.59
C TYR A 210 -0.79 -7.41 -11.98
N ARG A 211 -1.16 -6.31 -12.61
CA ARG A 211 -0.69 -5.97 -13.96
C ARG A 211 0.64 -5.25 -13.93
N LEU A 212 1.61 -5.81 -14.66
CA LEU A 212 2.95 -5.24 -14.82
C LEU A 212 3.06 -4.55 -16.18
N HIS A 213 3.11 -3.22 -16.18
CA HIS A 213 3.32 -2.39 -17.37
C HIS A 213 4.32 -1.26 -17.12
N GLU A 214 4.72 -0.54 -18.18
CA GLU A 214 5.75 0.49 -18.07
C GLU A 214 5.31 1.74 -17.30
N HIS A 215 3.99 1.97 -17.21
CA HIS A 215 3.40 3.10 -16.52
C HIS A 215 3.09 2.84 -15.02
N ASN A 216 3.42 1.67 -14.48
CA ASN A 216 3.25 1.45 -13.04
C ASN A 216 4.05 2.49 -12.24
N ILE A 217 3.41 3.12 -11.25
CA ILE A 217 4.03 4.12 -10.36
C ILE A 217 5.29 3.57 -9.70
N SER A 218 5.28 2.29 -9.33
CA SER A 218 6.41 1.57 -8.74
C SER A 218 7.67 1.56 -9.63
N LYS A 219 7.53 1.65 -10.94
CA LYS A 219 8.66 1.76 -11.88
C LYS A 219 9.07 3.20 -12.13
N ILE A 220 8.10 4.10 -12.35
CA ILE A 220 8.35 5.49 -12.76
C ILE A 220 8.94 6.31 -11.60
N ARG A 221 8.50 6.07 -10.35
CA ARG A 221 8.87 6.88 -9.18
C ARG A 221 9.72 6.12 -8.16
N LEU A 222 10.45 5.10 -8.57
CA LEU A 222 11.21 4.20 -7.69
C LEU A 222 12.06 4.93 -6.64
N ASN A 223 12.79 5.97 -7.01
CA ASN A 223 13.62 6.71 -6.06
C ASN A 223 12.80 7.41 -4.96
N LEU A 224 11.66 8.00 -5.32
CA LEU A 224 10.77 8.65 -4.37
C LEU A 224 10.10 7.63 -3.45
N LEU A 225 9.67 6.49 -4.01
CA LEU A 225 9.10 5.38 -3.24
C LEU A 225 10.08 4.85 -2.21
N LEU A 226 11.35 4.65 -2.58
CA LEU A 226 12.39 4.20 -1.65
C LEU A 226 12.69 5.20 -0.53
N GLU A 227 12.63 6.50 -0.82
CA GLU A 227 12.83 7.54 0.18
C GLU A 227 11.64 7.62 1.16
N GLU A 228 10.41 7.53 0.68
CA GLU A 228 9.23 7.52 1.53
C GLU A 228 9.10 6.23 2.34
N ASP A 229 9.38 5.08 1.74
CA ASP A 229 9.47 3.80 2.45
C ASP A 229 10.43 3.89 3.65
N LEU A 230 11.61 4.49 3.44
CA LEU A 230 12.58 4.69 4.51
C LEU A 230 12.06 5.65 5.61
N ILE A 231 11.36 6.72 5.23
CA ILE A 231 10.74 7.65 6.16
C ILE A 231 9.67 6.93 7.00
N LEU A 232 8.83 6.11 6.37
CA LEU A 232 7.81 5.34 7.07
C LEU A 232 8.44 4.33 8.04
N LYS A 233 9.48 3.61 7.63
CA LYS A 233 10.24 2.71 8.51
C LYS A 233 10.74 3.43 9.76
N MET A 234 11.41 4.59 9.61
CA MET A 234 11.87 5.37 10.74
C MET A 234 10.74 5.85 11.65
N LYS A 235 9.59 6.21 11.08
CA LYS A 235 8.42 6.72 11.81
C LYS A 235 7.70 5.63 12.61
N PHE A 236 7.61 4.41 12.06
CA PHE A 236 6.82 3.32 12.62
C PHE A 236 7.66 2.25 13.37
N ASP A 237 8.99 2.29 13.26
CA ASP A 237 9.87 1.42 14.05
C ASP A 237 9.88 1.86 15.53
N LYS A 238 9.16 1.11 16.36
CA LYS A 238 9.07 1.35 17.81
C LYS A 238 10.05 0.51 18.63
N THR A 239 10.72 -0.46 18.00
CA THR A 239 11.56 -1.45 18.67
C THR A 239 13.04 -1.34 18.28
N GLY A 240 13.34 -0.62 17.21
CA GLY A 240 14.70 -0.54 16.65
C GLY A 240 15.06 -1.72 15.74
N ILE A 241 14.07 -2.54 15.36
CA ILE A 241 14.30 -3.69 14.46
C ILE A 241 14.86 -3.26 13.10
N GLY A 242 14.50 -2.07 12.62
CA GLY A 242 14.96 -1.49 11.36
C GLY A 242 16.32 -0.79 11.44
N LYS A 243 16.85 -0.57 12.67
CA LYS A 243 18.04 0.27 12.90
C LYS A 243 19.20 -0.03 11.97
N GLN A 244 19.60 -1.29 11.89
CA GLN A 244 20.77 -1.68 11.10
C GLN A 244 20.61 -1.34 9.62
N ASN A 245 19.45 -1.64 9.05
CA ASN A 245 19.14 -1.37 7.65
C ASN A 245 19.06 0.13 7.37
N ILE A 246 18.44 0.89 8.26
CA ILE A 246 18.33 2.34 8.17
C ILE A 246 19.72 2.98 8.26
N ASP A 247 20.50 2.68 9.29
CA ASP A 247 21.84 3.23 9.46
C ASP A 247 22.76 2.88 8.28
N ASN A 248 22.67 1.66 7.75
CA ASN A 248 23.44 1.24 6.58
C ASN A 248 23.04 2.02 5.32
N TYR A 249 21.74 2.25 5.10
CA TYR A 249 21.30 3.09 3.98
C TYR A 249 21.89 4.50 4.06
N PHE A 250 21.86 5.13 5.24
CA PHE A 250 22.42 6.47 5.45
C PHE A 250 23.94 6.51 5.27
N LYS A 251 24.65 5.47 5.67
CA LYS A 251 26.11 5.35 5.47
C LYS A 251 26.48 5.17 4.00
N LEU A 252 25.80 4.26 3.30
CA LEU A 252 26.07 3.95 1.90
C LEU A 252 25.71 5.11 0.96
N ASN A 253 24.65 5.86 1.30
CA ASN A 253 24.15 6.96 0.49
C ASN A 253 24.49 8.34 1.09
N TYR A 254 25.54 8.44 1.88
CA TYR A 254 25.86 9.63 2.70
C TYR A 254 25.77 10.95 1.94
N PHE A 255 26.39 11.04 0.77
CA PHE A 255 26.41 12.25 -0.05
C PHE A 255 25.03 12.60 -0.64
N LYS A 256 24.28 11.60 -1.09
CA LYS A 256 22.93 11.78 -1.61
C LYS A 256 21.97 12.23 -0.51
N VAL A 257 22.01 11.54 0.63
CA VAL A 257 21.15 11.83 1.80
C VAL A 257 21.43 13.21 2.35
N LYS A 258 22.71 13.66 2.37
CA LYS A 258 23.09 14.99 2.85
C LYS A 258 22.40 16.15 2.13
N GLN A 259 21.94 15.93 0.90
CA GLN A 259 21.20 16.89 0.12
C GLN A 259 19.67 16.78 0.36
N ASN A 260 19.19 15.73 1.01
CA ASN A 260 17.77 15.49 1.27
C ASN A 260 17.39 15.88 2.70
N LYS A 261 16.94 17.12 2.86
CA LYS A 261 16.55 17.66 4.18
C LYS A 261 15.44 16.84 4.84
N LYS A 262 14.46 16.32 4.08
CA LYS A 262 13.33 15.53 4.61
C LYS A 262 13.84 14.25 5.27
N LEU A 263 14.74 13.51 4.58
CA LEU A 263 15.36 12.30 5.14
C LEU A 263 16.21 12.58 6.37
N ILE A 264 17.05 13.62 6.34
CA ILE A 264 17.90 13.98 7.47
C ILE A 264 17.05 14.36 8.69
N THR A 265 16.01 15.17 8.51
CA THR A 265 15.10 15.57 9.60
C THR A 265 14.46 14.33 10.24
N GLN A 266 13.95 13.40 9.42
CA GLN A 266 13.35 12.18 9.93
C GLN A 266 14.38 11.27 10.64
N TYR A 267 15.60 11.19 10.12
CA TYR A 267 16.67 10.43 10.77
C TYR A 267 17.07 11.01 12.12
N HIS A 268 17.11 12.35 12.26
CA HIS A 268 17.36 13.00 13.56
C HIS A 268 16.26 12.71 14.58
N GLN A 269 15.03 12.52 14.14
CA GLN A 269 13.90 12.16 15.00
C GLN A 269 13.86 10.65 15.33
N TYR A 270 14.53 9.81 14.53
CA TYR A 270 14.51 8.35 14.72
C TYR A 270 15.21 7.97 16.04
N PRO A 271 14.49 7.31 16.99
CA PRO A 271 15.02 7.08 18.34
C PRO A 271 16.28 6.18 18.35
N PHE A 272 16.37 5.26 17.43
CA PHE A 272 17.40 4.22 17.39
C PHE A 272 18.57 4.57 16.45
N LYS A 273 18.62 5.78 15.87
CA LYS A 273 19.67 6.22 14.95
C LYS A 273 21.09 6.05 15.49
N ASP A 274 22.06 5.91 14.59
CA ASP A 274 23.47 6.08 14.92
C ASP A 274 23.73 7.57 15.30
N LYS A 275 24.01 7.81 16.58
CA LYS A 275 24.17 9.17 17.12
C LYS A 275 25.34 9.91 16.49
N ILE A 276 26.44 9.20 16.17
CA ILE A 276 27.62 9.77 15.54
C ILE A 276 27.31 10.20 14.11
N LEU A 277 26.60 9.34 13.38
CA LEU A 277 26.19 9.62 12.02
C LEU A 277 25.22 10.81 11.97
N SER A 278 24.25 10.84 12.87
CA SER A 278 23.32 11.97 13.03
C SER A 278 24.04 13.27 13.34
N PHE A 279 25.02 13.25 14.26
CA PHE A 279 25.85 14.41 14.58
C PHE A 279 26.66 14.91 13.37
N CYS A 280 27.22 14.00 12.58
CA CYS A 280 27.96 14.37 11.37
C CYS A 280 27.07 15.03 10.30
N PHE A 281 25.81 14.62 10.17
CA PHE A 281 24.85 15.31 9.29
C PHE A 281 24.53 16.73 9.78
N ASN A 282 24.34 16.93 11.08
CA ASN A 282 24.08 18.25 11.66
C ASN A 282 25.21 19.24 11.40
N LEU A 283 26.45 18.82 11.55
CA LEU A 283 27.63 19.66 11.38
C LEU A 283 28.17 19.67 9.95
N ASN A 284 27.45 19.05 9.02
CA ASN A 284 27.87 18.98 7.63
C ASN A 284 29.26 18.34 7.40
N PHE A 285 29.70 17.45 8.30
CA PHE A 285 30.98 16.77 8.18
C PHE A 285 31.09 15.94 6.89
N PRO A 286 32.31 15.75 6.34
CA PRO A 286 32.53 14.76 5.28
C PRO A 286 32.41 13.33 5.85
N PHE A 287 32.10 12.35 4.98
CA PHE A 287 31.97 10.94 5.39
C PHE A 287 33.23 10.39 6.06
N LEU A 288 34.40 10.85 5.62
CA LEU A 288 35.70 10.51 6.26
C LEU A 288 35.73 10.92 7.74
N GLY A 289 35.19 12.10 8.07
CA GLY A 289 35.05 12.56 9.46
C GLY A 289 34.18 11.63 10.31
N TYR A 290 33.05 11.16 9.77
CA TYR A 290 32.25 10.13 10.43
C TYR A 290 33.06 8.86 10.69
N ARG A 291 33.80 8.37 9.70
CA ARG A 291 34.64 7.13 9.86
C ARG A 291 35.67 7.29 10.96
N ILE A 292 36.34 8.41 11.03
CA ILE A 292 37.36 8.72 12.06
C ILE A 292 36.69 8.78 13.44
N LEU A 293 35.66 9.59 13.62
CA LEU A 293 34.96 9.71 14.90
C LEU A 293 34.41 8.36 15.39
N ASN A 294 33.80 7.58 14.49
CA ASN A 294 33.24 6.27 14.83
C ASN A 294 34.35 5.26 15.26
N LYS A 295 35.55 5.34 14.66
CA LYS A 295 36.68 4.53 15.05
C LYS A 295 37.21 4.92 16.44
N ILE A 296 37.40 6.23 16.66
CA ILE A 296 37.88 6.75 17.95
C ILE A 296 36.94 6.36 19.10
N LEU A 297 35.66 6.59 18.93
CA LEU A 297 34.67 6.33 20.00
C LEU A 297 34.50 4.84 20.29
N LYS A 298 34.66 3.96 19.30
CA LYS A 298 34.64 2.51 19.52
C LYS A 298 35.92 1.94 20.21
N THR A 299 36.98 2.71 20.30
CA THR A 299 38.16 2.30 21.07
C THR A 299 38.06 2.62 22.57
N PHE A 300 37.06 3.40 22.96
CA PHE A 300 36.80 3.80 24.36
C PHE A 300 35.52 3.14 24.94
N THR A 301 34.82 2.32 24.16
CA THR A 301 33.71 1.48 24.61
C THR A 301 34.03 0.00 24.53
#